data_6db1a7fa3d22146d16afa4c6ff59bb04
#
_entry.id   6db1a7fa3d22146d16afa4c6ff59bb04
#
_cell.length_a   1.000
_cell.length_b   1.000
_cell.length_c   1.000
_cell.angle_alpha   90.00
_cell.angle_beta   90.00
_cell.angle_gamma   90.00
#
_symmetry.space_group_name_H-M   'P 1'
#
loop_
_entity.id
_entity.type
_entity.pdbx_description
1 polymer ?
#
loop_
_entity_poly.entity_id
_entity_poly.type
_entity_poly.pdbx_seq_one_letter_code
_entity_poly.pdbx_strand_id
1 'polypeptide(L)'
;MNATPRIASLFDSLLEQKGSDLHMSVGYPPLGRIRGELVPLREAPLSVPEMESLLFELINPEQKRQITEDLDLDFAYGYGTKARFRANYFYKMTGLGAVFRTIPSKVLSLEDLKTPEVVRKLADRRSGLVLVTGPTGSGKSTTLAGMINYINHTRPAHVLTIEDPVEFVHESQKAQVTHREVGPHASSFATAIRSAGREDPNVILIGELRTNETMKLALQLASFGVLVFATVHTNSAPATIDRIINAFPAEEQGQVRGMLAESLAGIVAQQLLKTADGKGRVAALEILVGGSAIASMIREGKVFQIASKMQAGQGQGMQTLDMHLERLVKDNVVTPEAALEKAQDKENLAKVISRLKPDWEVPEALKSI
;
A
#
# COMPACT_ATOMS: atom_id res chain seq x y z
N MET A 1 22.90 11.01 23.54
CA MET A 1 22.90 9.67 22.89
C MET A 1 21.98 8.80 23.72
N ASN A 2 20.82 8.39 23.17
CA ASN A 2 19.96 7.46 23.89
C ASN A 2 20.66 6.11 24.01
N ALA A 3 20.63 5.49 25.17
CA ALA A 3 21.20 4.16 25.40
C ALA A 3 20.56 3.17 24.41
N THR A 4 21.34 2.18 23.93
CA THR A 4 20.83 1.12 23.08
C THR A 4 19.76 0.34 23.85
N PRO A 5 18.52 0.21 23.35
CA PRO A 5 17.47 -0.49 24.08
C PRO A 5 17.80 -1.97 24.25
N ARG A 6 17.36 -2.57 25.34
CA ARG A 6 17.66 -3.98 25.67
C ARG A 6 17.10 -4.97 24.63
N ILE A 7 16.04 -4.61 23.94
CA ILE A 7 15.46 -5.40 22.84
C ILE A 7 16.34 -5.39 21.57
N ALA A 8 17.35 -4.54 21.48
CA ALA A 8 18.18 -4.32 20.28
C ALA A 8 18.78 -5.61 19.74
N SER A 9 19.22 -6.51 20.62
CA SER A 9 19.80 -7.81 20.20
C SER A 9 18.79 -8.68 19.42
N LEU A 10 17.50 -8.60 19.75
CA LEU A 10 16.45 -9.32 19.02
C LEU A 10 16.17 -8.67 17.67
N PHE A 11 16.17 -7.33 17.59
CA PHE A 11 16.05 -6.63 16.31
C PHE A 11 17.25 -6.91 15.40
N ASP A 12 18.47 -6.85 15.92
CA ASP A 12 19.68 -7.16 15.15
C ASP A 12 19.63 -8.60 14.62
N SER A 13 19.30 -9.58 15.46
CA SER A 13 19.14 -10.99 15.05
C SER A 13 18.07 -11.18 13.98
N LEU A 14 16.93 -10.47 14.08
CA LEU A 14 15.88 -10.52 13.07
C LEU A 14 16.37 -9.97 11.72
N LEU A 15 17.05 -8.81 11.74
CA LEU A 15 17.53 -8.13 10.54
C LEU A 15 18.65 -8.92 9.85
N GLU A 16 19.61 -9.48 10.59
CA GLU A 16 20.68 -10.33 10.06
C GLU A 16 20.13 -11.56 9.33
N GLN A 17 19.07 -12.16 9.87
CA GLN A 17 18.39 -13.31 9.25
C GLN A 17 17.37 -12.90 8.18
N LYS A 18 17.24 -11.60 7.85
CA LYS A 18 16.26 -11.04 6.90
C LYS A 18 14.82 -11.44 7.26
N GLY A 19 14.51 -11.43 8.56
CA GLY A 19 13.19 -11.71 9.08
C GLY A 19 12.21 -10.59 8.82
N SER A 20 10.94 -10.95 8.68
CA SER A 20 9.86 -10.00 8.41
C SER A 20 9.16 -9.51 9.67
N ASP A 21 9.04 -10.37 10.69
CA ASP A 21 8.30 -10.05 11.91
C ASP A 21 9.02 -10.64 13.14
N LEU A 22 9.07 -9.87 14.24
CA LEU A 22 9.45 -10.34 15.57
C LEU A 22 8.16 -10.52 16.38
N HIS A 23 7.93 -11.73 16.88
CA HIS A 23 6.80 -12.08 17.75
C HIS A 23 7.30 -12.25 19.19
N MET A 24 6.71 -11.52 20.12
CA MET A 24 7.06 -11.58 21.53
C MET A 24 5.82 -11.91 22.36
N SER A 25 5.97 -12.82 23.30
CA SER A 25 4.87 -13.37 24.08
C SER A 25 5.36 -13.87 25.43
N VAL A 26 4.69 -13.49 26.51
CA VAL A 26 4.98 -14.03 27.85
C VAL A 26 4.88 -15.54 27.85
N GLY A 27 5.85 -16.21 28.46
CA GLY A 27 5.93 -17.68 28.56
C GLY A 27 6.50 -18.38 27.33
N TYR A 28 6.88 -17.64 26.29
CA TYR A 28 7.48 -18.18 25.06
C TYR A 28 8.80 -17.50 24.74
N PRO A 29 9.73 -18.16 24.04
CA PRO A 29 10.89 -17.50 23.46
C PRO A 29 10.48 -16.49 22.40
N PRO A 30 11.23 -15.38 22.20
CA PRO A 30 11.03 -14.47 21.07
C PRO A 30 11.21 -15.22 19.74
N LEU A 31 10.23 -15.10 18.84
CA LEU A 31 10.23 -15.78 17.54
C LEU A 31 10.40 -14.76 16.40
N GLY A 32 11.31 -15.04 15.49
CA GLY A 32 11.44 -14.34 14.21
C GLY A 32 10.69 -15.08 13.10
N ARG A 33 9.95 -14.37 12.25
CA ARG A 33 9.42 -14.92 11.00
C ARG A 33 10.48 -14.84 9.93
N ILE A 34 11.16 -15.97 9.68
CA ILE A 34 12.26 -16.07 8.71
C ILE A 34 11.79 -16.90 7.51
N ARG A 35 11.77 -16.31 6.32
CA ARG A 35 11.28 -16.96 5.09
C ARG A 35 9.86 -17.56 5.21
N GLY A 36 9.03 -16.96 6.06
CA GLY A 36 7.64 -17.38 6.31
C GLY A 36 7.46 -18.29 7.53
N GLU A 37 8.51 -18.91 8.06
CA GLU A 37 8.48 -19.78 9.23
C GLU A 37 8.81 -19.02 10.52
N LEU A 38 8.19 -19.42 11.63
CA LEU A 38 8.49 -18.87 12.96
C LEU A 38 9.62 -19.69 13.60
N VAL A 39 10.75 -19.03 13.84
CA VAL A 39 11.94 -19.64 14.46
C VAL A 39 12.34 -18.88 15.71
N PRO A 40 12.81 -19.55 16.78
CA PRO A 40 13.32 -18.89 17.97
C PRO A 40 14.56 -18.03 17.67
N LEU A 41 14.55 -16.78 18.13
CA LEU A 41 15.73 -15.90 18.07
C LEU A 41 16.61 -16.04 19.33
N ARG A 42 16.06 -16.60 20.39
CA ARG A 42 16.75 -17.10 21.59
C ARG A 42 15.94 -18.24 22.19
N GLU A 43 16.58 -19.09 22.99
CA GLU A 43 15.90 -20.29 23.56
C GLU A 43 15.05 -19.97 24.81
N ALA A 44 15.49 -19.01 25.64
CA ALA A 44 14.84 -18.71 26.92
C ALA A 44 13.46 -18.01 26.72
N PRO A 45 12.40 -18.52 27.38
CA PRO A 45 11.11 -17.86 27.41
C PRO A 45 11.16 -16.49 28.09
N LEU A 46 10.27 -15.58 27.70
CA LEU A 46 10.09 -14.25 28.29
C LEU A 46 9.21 -14.36 29.56
N SER A 47 9.71 -13.87 30.70
CA SER A 47 8.90 -13.67 31.90
C SER A 47 8.06 -12.38 31.79
N VAL A 48 7.00 -12.24 32.61
CA VAL A 48 6.18 -11.02 32.65
C VAL A 48 7.03 -9.77 32.92
N PRO A 49 7.89 -9.73 33.98
CA PRO A 49 8.69 -8.53 34.25
C PRO A 49 9.69 -8.20 33.11
N GLU A 50 10.25 -9.21 32.48
CA GLU A 50 11.17 -9.01 31.36
C GLU A 50 10.45 -8.45 30.15
N MET A 51 9.28 -9.00 29.81
CA MET A 51 8.46 -8.55 28.70
C MET A 51 8.07 -7.07 28.85
N GLU A 52 7.53 -6.69 30.01
CA GLU A 52 7.18 -5.31 30.31
C GLU A 52 8.40 -4.38 30.25
N SER A 53 9.52 -4.83 30.79
CA SER A 53 10.76 -4.07 30.79
C SER A 53 11.30 -3.80 29.37
N LEU A 54 11.22 -4.80 28.47
CA LEU A 54 11.66 -4.66 27.08
C LEU A 54 10.74 -3.77 26.27
N LEU A 55 9.42 -3.90 26.46
CA LEU A 55 8.44 -3.22 25.63
C LEU A 55 8.18 -1.77 26.09
N PHE A 56 8.10 -1.52 27.40
CA PHE A 56 7.84 -0.18 27.93
C PHE A 56 9.03 0.77 27.77
N GLU A 57 10.23 0.26 27.53
CA GLU A 57 11.40 1.05 27.18
C GLU A 57 11.27 1.75 25.80
N LEU A 58 10.44 1.21 24.90
CA LEU A 58 10.30 1.69 23.52
C LEU A 58 9.19 2.74 23.35
N ILE A 59 8.31 2.89 24.33
CA ILE A 59 7.11 3.71 24.23
C ILE A 59 7.15 4.91 25.19
N ASN A 60 6.48 5.99 24.80
CA ASN A 60 6.36 7.18 25.63
C ASN A 60 5.23 7.04 26.68
N PRO A 61 5.12 7.98 27.65
CA PRO A 61 4.10 7.90 28.70
C PRO A 61 2.65 7.86 28.19
N GLU A 62 2.34 8.55 27.10
CA GLU A 62 1.01 8.57 26.48
C GLU A 62 0.66 7.21 25.86
N GLN A 63 1.60 6.63 25.12
CA GLN A 63 1.47 5.28 24.55
C GLN A 63 1.35 4.21 25.65
N LYS A 64 2.08 4.41 26.77
CA LYS A 64 1.96 3.52 27.93
C LYS A 64 0.57 3.62 28.57
N ARG A 65 0.00 4.81 28.65
CA ARG A 65 -1.37 5.01 29.11
C ARG A 65 -2.35 4.29 28.17
N GLN A 66 -2.22 4.53 26.86
CA GLN A 66 -3.09 3.92 25.85
C GLN A 66 -3.09 2.39 25.93
N ILE A 67 -1.93 1.72 25.94
CA ILE A 67 -1.89 0.24 26.03
C ILE A 67 -2.48 -0.27 27.35
N THR A 68 -2.45 0.53 28.42
CA THR A 68 -3.02 0.15 29.70
C THR A 68 -4.55 0.30 29.72
N GLU A 69 -5.09 1.32 29.04
CA GLU A 69 -6.52 1.64 29.00
C GLU A 69 -7.23 0.86 27.88
N ASP A 70 -6.69 0.89 26.65
CA ASP A 70 -7.31 0.31 25.45
C ASP A 70 -6.91 -1.16 25.23
N LEU A 71 -5.89 -1.66 25.94
CA LEU A 71 -5.33 -3.02 25.82
C LEU A 71 -4.74 -3.36 24.47
N ASP A 72 -4.60 -2.36 23.59
CA ASP A 72 -4.02 -2.44 22.24
C ASP A 72 -3.30 -1.12 21.91
N LEU A 73 -2.16 -1.21 21.17
CA LEU A 73 -1.40 -0.05 20.76
C LEU A 73 -0.68 -0.36 19.44
N ASP A 74 -0.99 0.39 18.40
CA ASP A 74 -0.29 0.36 17.11
C ASP A 74 0.60 1.63 17.00
N PHE A 75 1.87 1.47 16.62
CA PHE A 75 2.78 2.60 16.42
C PHE A 75 3.97 2.24 15.53
N ALA A 76 4.68 3.25 15.04
CA ALA A 76 5.95 3.03 14.35
C ALA A 76 7.13 3.23 15.31
N TYR A 77 8.11 2.35 15.26
CA TYR A 77 9.34 2.43 16.03
C TYR A 77 10.55 2.54 15.12
N GLY A 78 11.35 3.60 15.29
CA GLY A 78 12.61 3.80 14.58
C GLY A 78 13.78 3.19 15.33
N TYR A 79 14.45 2.20 14.75
CA TYR A 79 15.66 1.60 15.31
C TYR A 79 16.92 2.24 14.71
N GLY A 80 17.19 3.47 15.10
CA GLY A 80 18.27 4.29 14.56
C GLY A 80 18.17 4.42 13.04
N THR A 81 19.32 4.27 12.36
CA THR A 81 19.39 4.23 10.89
C THR A 81 19.28 2.82 10.32
N LYS A 82 19.21 1.78 11.18
CA LYS A 82 19.22 0.37 10.77
C LYS A 82 17.89 -0.10 10.19
N ALA A 83 16.80 0.24 10.86
CA ALA A 83 15.47 -0.23 10.48
C ALA A 83 14.36 0.65 11.08
N ARG A 84 13.15 0.50 10.54
CA ARG A 84 11.90 0.97 11.13
C ARG A 84 10.97 -0.22 11.26
N PHE A 85 10.15 -0.23 12.34
CA PHE A 85 9.20 -1.29 12.60
C PHE A 85 7.80 -0.71 12.76
N ARG A 86 6.79 -1.39 12.23
CA ARG A 86 5.43 -1.24 12.70
C ARG A 86 5.27 -2.17 13.89
N ALA A 87 4.96 -1.62 15.04
CA ALA A 87 4.80 -2.33 16.30
C ALA A 87 3.31 -2.37 16.69
N ASN A 88 2.81 -3.53 17.05
CA ASN A 88 1.53 -3.69 17.70
C ASN A 88 1.76 -4.37 19.06
N TYR A 89 1.32 -3.72 20.14
CA TYR A 89 1.27 -4.26 21.49
C TYR A 89 -0.17 -4.60 21.83
N PHE A 90 -0.37 -5.70 22.50
CA PHE A 90 -1.70 -6.16 22.88
C PHE A 90 -1.66 -6.98 24.17
N TYR A 91 -2.74 -6.88 24.97
CA TYR A 91 -2.92 -7.77 26.11
C TYR A 91 -3.66 -9.03 25.69
N LYS A 92 -3.23 -10.16 26.23
CA LYS A 92 -3.83 -11.48 26.07
C LYS A 92 -3.92 -12.20 27.43
N MET A 93 -4.53 -13.39 27.47
CA MET A 93 -4.75 -14.15 28.70
C MET A 93 -3.49 -14.35 29.56
N THR A 94 -2.30 -14.44 28.95
CA THR A 94 -1.03 -14.68 29.65
C THR A 94 -0.22 -13.40 29.90
N GLY A 95 -0.76 -12.23 29.60
CA GLY A 95 -0.11 -10.91 29.76
C GLY A 95 0.18 -10.21 28.44
N LEU A 96 1.12 -9.28 28.48
CA LEU A 96 1.49 -8.45 27.32
C LEU A 96 2.11 -9.28 26.19
N GLY A 97 1.70 -8.98 24.96
CA GLY A 97 2.27 -9.49 23.72
C GLY A 97 2.72 -8.34 22.81
N ALA A 98 3.61 -8.62 21.87
CA ALA A 98 4.00 -7.65 20.85
C ALA A 98 4.38 -8.34 19.53
N VAL A 99 4.08 -7.66 18.42
CA VAL A 99 4.58 -8.02 17.09
C VAL A 99 5.22 -6.78 16.49
N PHE A 100 6.47 -6.93 16.02
CA PHE A 100 7.19 -5.91 15.28
C PHE A 100 7.38 -6.36 13.85
N ARG A 101 6.75 -5.69 12.90
CA ARG A 101 6.93 -5.92 11.48
C ARG A 101 8.02 -5.01 10.93
N THR A 102 9.02 -5.58 10.28
CA THR A 102 10.08 -4.80 9.63
C THR A 102 9.51 -3.99 8.47
N ILE A 103 9.72 -2.68 8.51
CA ILE A 103 9.44 -1.77 7.40
C ILE A 103 10.73 -1.68 6.57
N PRO A 104 10.68 -1.94 5.24
CA PRO A 104 11.86 -1.79 4.40
C PRO A 104 12.42 -0.38 4.46
N SER A 105 13.70 -0.23 4.79
CA SER A 105 14.37 1.08 4.84
C SER A 105 14.69 1.63 3.46
N LYS A 106 14.85 0.74 2.45
CA LYS A 106 15.15 1.14 1.07
C LYS A 106 13.87 1.37 0.29
N VAL A 107 13.69 2.60 -0.16
CA VAL A 107 12.64 2.91 -1.15
C VAL A 107 13.12 2.43 -2.52
N LEU A 108 12.33 1.56 -3.14
CA LEU A 108 12.58 1.07 -4.50
C LEU A 108 12.17 2.13 -5.52
N SER A 109 12.94 2.30 -6.57
CA SER A 109 12.57 3.16 -7.69
C SER A 109 11.45 2.52 -8.55
N LEU A 110 10.79 3.30 -9.39
CA LEU A 110 9.77 2.77 -10.32
C LEU A 110 10.39 1.79 -11.33
N GLU A 111 11.66 1.97 -11.65
CA GLU A 111 12.47 1.08 -12.48
C GLU A 111 12.76 -0.26 -11.77
N ASP A 112 13.17 -0.21 -10.49
CA ASP A 112 13.38 -1.42 -9.67
C ASP A 112 12.09 -2.24 -9.53
N LEU A 113 10.94 -1.55 -9.44
CA LEU A 113 9.61 -2.16 -9.38
C LEU A 113 9.12 -2.65 -10.74
N LYS A 114 9.85 -2.35 -11.82
CA LYS A 114 9.47 -2.69 -13.22
C LYS A 114 8.06 -2.22 -13.58
N THR A 115 7.68 -1.04 -13.08
CA THR A 115 6.36 -0.48 -13.37
C THR A 115 6.28 -0.01 -14.82
N PRO A 116 5.11 -0.11 -15.49
CA PRO A 116 4.90 0.50 -16.78
C PRO A 116 5.11 2.02 -16.75
N GLU A 117 5.60 2.57 -17.84
CA GLU A 117 5.90 4.01 -18.02
C GLU A 117 4.74 4.93 -17.64
N VAL A 118 3.50 4.47 -17.78
CA VAL A 118 2.30 5.23 -17.43
C VAL A 118 2.23 5.55 -15.93
N VAL A 119 2.81 4.72 -15.07
CA VAL A 119 2.86 4.97 -13.61
C VAL A 119 3.73 6.21 -13.35
N ARG A 120 4.86 6.34 -14.06
CA ARG A 120 5.69 7.55 -14.02
C ARG A 120 4.94 8.77 -14.54
N LYS A 121 4.23 8.64 -15.68
CA LYS A 121 3.39 9.72 -16.22
C LYS A 121 2.29 10.17 -15.25
N LEU A 122 1.74 9.28 -14.44
CA LEU A 122 0.80 9.64 -13.39
C LEU A 122 1.50 10.43 -12.26
N ALA A 123 2.74 10.08 -11.91
CA ALA A 123 3.54 10.82 -10.93
C ALA A 123 3.98 12.20 -11.45
N ASP A 124 4.12 12.37 -12.76
CA ASP A 124 4.46 13.66 -13.41
C ASP A 124 3.28 14.65 -13.48
N ARG A 125 2.07 14.21 -13.18
CA ARG A 125 0.90 15.10 -13.14
C ARG A 125 1.14 16.27 -12.17
N ARG A 126 0.53 17.40 -12.45
CA ARG A 126 0.58 18.57 -11.56
C ARG A 126 -0.58 18.60 -10.57
N SER A 127 -1.70 17.98 -10.93
CA SER A 127 -2.91 17.93 -10.12
C SER A 127 -3.75 16.70 -10.44
N GLY A 128 -4.72 16.42 -9.59
CA GLY A 128 -5.69 15.34 -9.75
C GLY A 128 -5.51 14.25 -8.71
N LEU A 129 -6.41 13.28 -8.75
CA LEU A 129 -6.45 12.13 -7.83
C LEU A 129 -5.88 10.89 -8.52
N VAL A 130 -4.83 10.33 -7.95
CA VAL A 130 -4.25 9.04 -8.34
C VAL A 130 -4.49 8.04 -7.22
N LEU A 131 -5.18 6.95 -7.53
CA LEU A 131 -5.49 5.90 -6.56
C LEU A 131 -4.65 4.66 -6.83
N VAL A 132 -3.98 4.15 -5.79
CA VAL A 132 -3.31 2.84 -5.83
C VAL A 132 -4.12 1.87 -5.00
N THR A 133 -4.64 0.81 -5.62
CA THR A 133 -5.62 -0.08 -5.00
C THR A 133 -5.17 -1.53 -5.03
N GLY A 134 -5.81 -2.38 -4.25
CA GLY A 134 -5.51 -3.80 -4.13
C GLY A 134 -5.68 -4.32 -2.71
N PRO A 135 -5.63 -5.64 -2.51
CA PRO A 135 -5.74 -6.24 -1.18
C PRO A 135 -4.55 -5.86 -0.27
N THR A 136 -4.68 -6.16 1.00
CA THR A 136 -3.57 -6.01 1.96
C THR A 136 -2.38 -6.85 1.50
N GLY A 137 -1.18 -6.27 1.55
CA GLY A 137 0.04 -6.95 1.11
C GLY A 137 0.27 -6.98 -0.40
N SER A 138 -0.55 -6.28 -1.21
CA SER A 138 -0.36 -6.20 -2.67
C SER A 138 0.77 -5.24 -3.09
N GLY A 139 1.43 -4.55 -2.16
CA GLY A 139 2.55 -3.64 -2.43
C GLY A 139 2.15 -2.20 -2.75
N LYS A 140 0.93 -1.76 -2.40
CA LYS A 140 0.44 -0.39 -2.63
C LYS A 140 1.39 0.68 -2.10
N SER A 141 1.76 0.58 -0.82
CA SER A 141 2.68 1.52 -0.17
C SER A 141 4.04 1.56 -0.85
N THR A 142 4.55 0.40 -1.31
CA THR A 142 5.83 0.32 -2.06
C THR A 142 5.75 1.05 -3.40
N THR A 143 4.64 0.89 -4.14
CA THR A 143 4.42 1.58 -5.42
C THR A 143 4.30 3.10 -5.20
N LEU A 144 3.51 3.52 -4.20
CA LEU A 144 3.39 4.93 -3.81
C LEU A 144 4.71 5.52 -3.36
N ALA A 145 5.48 4.79 -2.55
CA ALA A 145 6.82 5.23 -2.15
C ALA A 145 7.74 5.43 -3.36
N GLY A 146 7.69 4.52 -4.35
CA GLY A 146 8.41 4.68 -5.61
C GLY A 146 7.98 5.93 -6.39
N MET A 147 6.66 6.24 -6.45
CA MET A 147 6.15 7.44 -7.10
C MET A 147 6.59 8.72 -6.36
N ILE A 148 6.50 8.75 -5.03
CA ILE A 148 6.98 9.86 -4.20
C ILE A 148 8.49 10.04 -4.34
N ASN A 149 9.24 8.95 -4.32
CA ASN A 149 10.70 8.98 -4.52
C ASN A 149 11.07 9.58 -5.88
N TYR A 150 10.36 9.20 -6.93
CA TYR A 150 10.53 9.78 -8.26
C TYR A 150 10.29 11.30 -8.25
N ILE A 151 9.19 11.77 -7.68
CA ILE A 151 8.87 13.19 -7.53
C ILE A 151 9.96 13.92 -6.74
N ASN A 152 10.38 13.35 -5.61
CA ASN A 152 11.39 13.91 -4.72
C ASN A 152 12.74 14.16 -5.42
N HIS A 153 13.11 13.31 -6.37
CA HIS A 153 14.37 13.44 -7.11
C HIS A 153 14.25 14.29 -8.38
N THR A 154 13.06 14.50 -8.93
CA THR A 154 12.92 15.09 -10.26
C THR A 154 12.49 16.56 -10.26
N ARG A 155 11.67 16.99 -9.29
CA ARG A 155 11.12 18.36 -9.30
C ARG A 155 11.14 19.02 -7.92
N PRO A 156 11.32 20.37 -7.86
CA PRO A 156 11.10 21.12 -6.63
C PRO A 156 9.59 21.14 -6.34
N ALA A 157 9.19 20.58 -5.20
CA ALA A 157 7.80 20.49 -4.78
C ALA A 157 7.73 20.35 -3.26
N HIS A 158 6.65 20.77 -2.63
CA HIS A 158 6.32 20.36 -1.27
C HIS A 158 5.45 19.09 -1.33
N VAL A 159 5.97 18.00 -0.82
CA VAL A 159 5.30 16.71 -0.71
C VAL A 159 4.90 16.49 0.74
N LEU A 160 3.62 16.38 1.00
CA LEU A 160 3.07 16.08 2.32
C LEU A 160 2.56 14.64 2.36
N THR A 161 3.01 13.84 3.32
CA THR A 161 2.43 12.50 3.55
C THR A 161 1.62 12.49 4.84
N ILE A 162 0.44 11.85 4.81
CA ILE A 162 -0.46 11.66 5.96
C ILE A 162 -0.72 10.15 6.06
N GLU A 163 -0.17 9.50 7.06
CA GLU A 163 -0.13 8.03 7.16
C GLU A 163 -0.39 7.54 8.60
N ASP A 164 -0.73 6.26 8.75
CA ASP A 164 -0.99 5.63 10.04
C ASP A 164 -0.56 4.12 10.03
N PRO A 165 0.69 3.85 10.45
CA PRO A 165 1.81 4.77 10.62
C PRO A 165 2.53 5.08 9.29
N VAL A 166 3.55 5.98 9.32
CA VAL A 166 4.45 6.24 8.19
C VAL A 166 5.25 4.98 7.87
N GLU A 167 5.05 4.41 6.66
CA GLU A 167 5.76 3.20 6.24
C GLU A 167 7.14 3.52 5.63
N PHE A 168 7.25 4.53 4.77
CA PHE A 168 8.51 4.90 4.13
C PHE A 168 8.89 6.34 4.46
N VAL A 169 10.08 6.52 5.00
CA VAL A 169 10.63 7.85 5.27
C VAL A 169 11.47 8.30 4.07
N HIS A 170 11.07 9.40 3.47
CA HIS A 170 11.79 10.02 2.37
C HIS A 170 12.64 11.19 2.90
N GLU A 171 13.93 11.11 2.73
CA GLU A 171 14.81 12.27 2.92
C GLU A 171 14.58 13.27 1.79
N SER A 172 14.41 14.56 2.14
CA SER A 172 14.23 15.62 1.14
C SER A 172 15.42 15.72 0.20
N GLN A 173 15.16 15.75 -1.11
CA GLN A 173 16.15 15.89 -2.17
C GLN A 173 15.86 17.21 -2.94
N LYS A 174 15.29 17.14 -4.15
CA LYS A 174 14.79 18.33 -4.83
C LYS A 174 13.46 18.81 -4.24
N ALA A 175 12.61 17.89 -3.79
CA ALA A 175 11.40 18.24 -3.08
C ALA A 175 11.66 18.36 -1.58
N GLN A 176 10.86 19.18 -0.90
CA GLN A 176 10.70 19.13 0.54
C GLN A 176 9.65 18.08 0.87
N VAL A 177 10.01 17.05 1.64
CA VAL A 177 9.07 16.00 2.07
C VAL A 177 8.74 16.18 3.55
N THR A 178 7.46 16.33 3.85
CA THR A 178 6.92 16.47 5.21
C THR A 178 6.09 15.24 5.53
N HIS A 179 6.45 14.51 6.59
CA HIS A 179 5.70 13.35 7.05
C HIS A 179 4.83 13.71 8.25
N ARG A 180 3.53 13.41 8.16
CA ARG A 180 2.57 13.54 9.26
C ARG A 180 1.95 12.17 9.58
N GLU A 181 2.29 11.64 10.74
CA GLU A 181 1.73 10.40 11.25
C GLU A 181 0.50 10.71 12.10
N VAL A 182 -0.60 9.99 11.89
CA VAL A 182 -1.79 10.08 12.74
C VAL A 182 -1.42 9.55 14.14
N GLY A 183 -1.94 10.20 15.15
CA GLY A 183 -1.51 10.02 16.55
C GLY A 183 -0.43 11.03 16.94
N PRO A 184 0.84 10.80 16.57
CA PRO A 184 1.94 11.72 16.98
C PRO A 184 1.87 13.12 16.40
N HIS A 185 1.42 13.29 15.14
CA HIS A 185 1.49 14.58 14.43
C HIS A 185 0.13 15.13 14.00
N ALA A 186 -0.93 14.36 14.12
CA ALA A 186 -2.30 14.76 13.82
C ALA A 186 -3.29 13.88 14.57
N SER A 187 -4.40 14.43 15.04
CA SER A 187 -5.41 13.67 15.80
C SER A 187 -6.21 12.69 14.93
N SER A 188 -6.28 12.92 13.61
CA SER A 188 -6.96 12.04 12.65
C SER A 188 -6.54 12.36 11.21
N PHE A 189 -6.81 11.44 10.28
CA PHE A 189 -6.68 11.70 8.85
C PHE A 189 -7.47 12.94 8.41
N ALA A 190 -8.74 13.04 8.81
CA ALA A 190 -9.60 14.16 8.42
C ALA A 190 -9.03 15.51 8.88
N THR A 191 -8.53 15.58 10.12
CA THR A 191 -7.91 16.81 10.66
C THR A 191 -6.64 17.16 9.88
N ALA A 192 -5.78 16.18 9.60
CA ALA A 192 -4.55 16.38 8.85
C ALA A 192 -4.84 16.86 7.40
N ILE A 193 -5.79 16.22 6.71
CA ILE A 193 -6.17 16.57 5.33
C ILE A 193 -6.77 17.99 5.27
N ARG A 194 -7.63 18.38 6.23
CA ARG A 194 -8.15 19.76 6.30
C ARG A 194 -7.06 20.80 6.51
N SER A 195 -6.06 20.51 7.34
CA SER A 195 -4.95 21.44 7.56
C SER A 195 -4.00 21.50 6.38
N ALA A 196 -3.87 20.42 5.61
CA ALA A 196 -3.00 20.33 4.45
C ALA A 196 -3.25 21.45 3.43
N GLY A 197 -4.50 21.87 3.23
CA GLY A 197 -4.83 23.00 2.34
C GLY A 197 -4.21 24.34 2.75
N ARG A 198 -3.67 24.47 3.97
CA ARG A 198 -2.97 25.67 4.48
C ARG A 198 -1.45 25.48 4.55
N GLU A 199 -0.96 24.30 4.22
CA GLU A 199 0.47 23.94 4.26
C GLU A 199 1.14 24.08 2.87
N ASP A 200 0.39 24.60 1.88
CA ASP A 200 0.83 24.83 0.48
C ASP A 200 1.52 23.61 -0.16
N PRO A 201 0.93 22.40 -0.12
CA PRO A 201 1.51 21.23 -0.75
C PRO A 201 1.22 21.20 -2.25
N ASN A 202 2.23 20.82 -3.02
CA ASN A 202 2.04 20.49 -4.44
C ASN A 202 1.55 19.05 -4.61
N VAL A 203 1.96 18.16 -3.68
CA VAL A 203 1.66 16.74 -3.68
C VAL A 203 1.27 16.30 -2.28
N ILE A 204 0.19 15.53 -2.18
CA ILE A 204 -0.24 14.92 -0.92
C ILE A 204 -0.35 13.41 -1.11
N LEU A 205 0.25 12.64 -0.21
CA LEU A 205 0.00 11.21 -0.04
C LEU A 205 -0.91 10.99 1.16
N ILE A 206 -2.07 10.37 0.94
CA ILE A 206 -2.97 9.92 2.00
C ILE A 206 -2.87 8.39 2.08
N GLY A 207 -2.40 7.88 3.21
CA GLY A 207 -2.14 6.44 3.38
C GLY A 207 -3.33 5.58 3.02
N GLU A 208 -4.54 5.95 3.49
CA GLU A 208 -5.77 5.23 3.17
C GLU A 208 -7.02 6.12 3.23
N LEU A 209 -7.94 5.94 2.27
CA LEU A 209 -9.27 6.55 2.26
C LEU A 209 -10.31 5.54 2.77
N ARG A 210 -10.65 5.62 4.07
CA ARG A 210 -11.62 4.69 4.70
C ARG A 210 -13.03 5.27 4.78
N THR A 211 -13.15 6.56 5.08
CA THR A 211 -14.43 7.21 5.37
C THR A 211 -14.85 8.14 4.23
N ASN A 212 -16.17 8.37 4.11
CA ASN A 212 -16.71 9.35 3.16
C ASN A 212 -16.12 10.76 3.37
N GLU A 213 -15.87 11.14 4.63
CA GLU A 213 -15.26 12.42 4.97
C GLU A 213 -13.85 12.57 4.38
N THR A 214 -12.96 11.59 4.59
CA THR A 214 -11.61 11.61 4.03
C THR A 214 -11.61 11.54 2.51
N MET A 215 -12.52 10.78 1.90
CA MET A 215 -12.72 10.73 0.46
C MET A 215 -13.15 12.10 -0.11
N LYS A 216 -14.11 12.77 0.54
CA LYS A 216 -14.59 14.10 0.13
C LYS A 216 -13.46 15.14 0.19
N LEU A 217 -12.69 15.16 1.27
CA LEU A 217 -11.55 16.05 1.44
C LEU A 217 -10.46 15.81 0.38
N ALA A 218 -10.14 14.55 0.08
CA ALA A 218 -9.17 14.19 -0.95
C ALA A 218 -9.62 14.65 -2.35
N LEU A 219 -10.90 14.44 -2.70
CA LEU A 219 -11.50 14.93 -3.95
C LEU A 219 -11.44 16.46 -4.05
N GLN A 220 -11.73 17.18 -2.96
CA GLN A 220 -11.65 18.64 -2.92
C GLN A 220 -10.23 19.13 -3.18
N LEU A 221 -9.23 18.58 -2.50
CA LEU A 221 -7.82 18.95 -2.71
C LEU A 221 -7.37 18.70 -4.16
N ALA A 222 -7.76 17.57 -4.73
CA ALA A 222 -7.44 17.22 -6.11
C ALA A 222 -8.12 18.19 -7.11
N SER A 223 -9.36 18.61 -6.84
CA SER A 223 -10.07 19.63 -7.65
C SER A 223 -9.47 21.02 -7.52
N PHE A 224 -8.81 21.33 -6.40
CA PHE A 224 -8.14 22.62 -6.18
C PHE A 224 -6.70 22.67 -6.70
N GLY A 225 -6.28 21.71 -7.49
CA GLY A 225 -5.00 21.77 -8.18
C GLY A 225 -3.84 21.05 -7.49
N VAL A 226 -4.11 20.31 -6.41
CA VAL A 226 -3.11 19.47 -5.73
C VAL A 226 -3.06 18.09 -6.39
N LEU A 227 -1.87 17.50 -6.52
CA LEU A 227 -1.73 16.09 -6.89
C LEU A 227 -1.90 15.23 -5.65
N VAL A 228 -2.99 14.47 -5.59
CA VAL A 228 -3.33 13.63 -4.45
C VAL A 228 -3.12 12.15 -4.79
N PHE A 229 -2.26 11.48 -4.03
CA PHE A 229 -2.13 10.03 -4.03
C PHE A 229 -2.86 9.45 -2.83
N ALA A 230 -3.59 8.35 -3.03
CA ALA A 230 -4.24 7.67 -1.92
C ALA A 230 -4.40 6.17 -2.19
N THR A 231 -4.66 5.39 -1.12
CA THR A 231 -5.00 3.97 -1.28
C THR A 231 -6.47 3.69 -0.94
N VAL A 232 -7.00 2.67 -1.62
CA VAL A 232 -8.31 2.07 -1.34
C VAL A 232 -8.17 0.55 -1.47
N HIS A 233 -8.95 -0.21 -0.69
CA HIS A 233 -8.95 -1.68 -0.74
C HIS A 233 -10.00 -2.21 -1.73
N THR A 234 -9.69 -2.13 -3.02
CA THR A 234 -10.50 -2.65 -4.13
C THR A 234 -9.60 -3.34 -5.14
N ASN A 235 -10.14 -4.28 -5.92
CA ASN A 235 -9.36 -5.15 -6.80
C ASN A 235 -9.35 -4.70 -8.28
N SER A 236 -10.12 -3.67 -8.64
CA SER A 236 -10.18 -3.16 -10.01
C SER A 236 -10.51 -1.67 -10.06
N ALA A 237 -10.22 -1.02 -11.17
CA ALA A 237 -10.52 0.39 -11.38
C ALA A 237 -12.03 0.70 -11.37
N PRO A 238 -12.91 -0.09 -12.05
CA PRO A 238 -14.34 0.10 -11.94
C PRO A 238 -14.85 -0.04 -10.50
N ALA A 239 -14.44 -1.10 -9.78
CA ALA A 239 -14.82 -1.31 -8.38
C ALA A 239 -14.34 -0.18 -7.46
N THR A 240 -13.21 0.46 -7.77
CA THR A 240 -12.70 1.61 -7.03
C THR A 240 -13.62 2.81 -7.18
N ILE A 241 -14.04 3.11 -8.40
CA ILE A 241 -14.97 4.20 -8.70
C ILE A 241 -16.30 3.98 -7.98
N ASP A 242 -16.88 2.79 -8.10
CA ASP A 242 -18.13 2.43 -7.43
C ASP A 242 -17.98 2.50 -5.90
N ARG A 243 -16.86 2.04 -5.34
CA ARG A 243 -16.59 2.11 -3.90
C ARG A 243 -16.59 3.54 -3.37
N ILE A 244 -15.96 4.47 -4.11
CA ILE A 244 -15.94 5.89 -3.73
C ILE A 244 -17.34 6.47 -3.79
N ILE A 245 -18.07 6.25 -4.87
CA ILE A 245 -19.42 6.82 -5.05
C ILE A 245 -20.37 6.26 -3.99
N ASN A 246 -20.38 4.94 -3.79
CA ASN A 246 -21.29 4.26 -2.86
C ASN A 246 -20.92 4.44 -1.37
N ALA A 247 -19.79 5.07 -1.06
CA ALA A 247 -19.47 5.47 0.31
C ALA A 247 -20.36 6.64 0.80
N PHE A 248 -21.04 7.35 -0.11
CA PHE A 248 -21.83 8.52 0.19
C PHE A 248 -23.34 8.21 0.15
N PRO A 249 -24.16 8.95 0.93
CA PRO A 249 -25.61 8.92 0.81
C PRO A 249 -26.07 9.21 -0.63
N ALA A 250 -27.22 8.66 -1.01
CA ALA A 250 -27.73 8.73 -2.38
C ALA A 250 -27.86 10.18 -2.92
N GLU A 251 -28.24 11.10 -2.04
CA GLU A 251 -28.36 12.54 -2.34
C GLU A 251 -27.04 13.23 -2.64
N GLU A 252 -25.90 12.72 -2.11
CA GLU A 252 -24.59 13.27 -2.36
C GLU A 252 -23.88 12.63 -3.57
N GLN A 253 -24.29 11.44 -4.01
CA GLN A 253 -23.59 10.68 -5.04
C GLN A 253 -23.45 11.42 -6.37
N GLY A 254 -24.45 12.22 -6.74
CA GLY A 254 -24.37 13.05 -7.96
C GLY A 254 -23.23 14.06 -7.92
N GLN A 255 -23.05 14.75 -6.80
CA GLN A 255 -21.96 15.68 -6.57
C GLN A 255 -20.61 14.96 -6.56
N VAL A 256 -20.52 13.81 -5.87
CA VAL A 256 -19.30 13.00 -5.78
C VAL A 256 -18.87 12.50 -7.16
N ARG A 257 -19.82 12.03 -8.00
CA ARG A 257 -19.54 11.68 -9.42
C ARG A 257 -18.93 12.85 -10.19
N GLY A 258 -19.48 14.05 -10.02
CA GLY A 258 -18.97 15.27 -10.64
C GLY A 258 -17.52 15.53 -10.23
N MET A 259 -17.25 15.57 -8.93
CA MET A 259 -15.91 15.81 -8.38
C MET A 259 -14.91 14.73 -8.80
N LEU A 260 -15.29 13.45 -8.73
CA LEU A 260 -14.43 12.34 -9.14
C LEU A 260 -14.13 12.39 -10.64
N ALA A 261 -15.14 12.65 -11.46
CA ALA A 261 -14.98 12.77 -12.92
C ALA A 261 -14.01 13.89 -13.32
N GLU A 262 -14.00 14.99 -12.57
CA GLU A 262 -13.14 16.13 -12.82
C GLU A 262 -11.70 15.89 -12.31
N SER A 263 -11.56 15.28 -11.14
CA SER A 263 -10.28 15.17 -10.46
C SER A 263 -9.52 13.89 -10.76
N LEU A 264 -10.15 12.80 -11.23
CA LEU A 264 -9.50 11.51 -11.41
C LEU A 264 -8.40 11.56 -12.48
N ALA A 265 -7.14 11.46 -12.04
CA ALA A 265 -5.97 11.36 -12.91
C ALA A 265 -5.67 9.91 -13.32
N GLY A 266 -5.88 8.95 -12.42
CA GLY A 266 -5.73 7.54 -12.74
C GLY A 266 -5.96 6.60 -11.54
N ILE A 267 -6.09 5.31 -11.86
CA ILE A 267 -6.18 4.23 -10.88
C ILE A 267 -5.17 3.16 -11.26
N VAL A 268 -4.38 2.71 -10.30
CA VAL A 268 -3.45 1.59 -10.42
C VAL A 268 -3.91 0.52 -9.44
N ALA A 269 -4.67 -0.46 -9.93
CA ALA A 269 -5.05 -1.61 -9.12
C ALA A 269 -4.00 -2.71 -9.27
N GLN A 270 -3.54 -3.28 -8.15
CA GLN A 270 -2.41 -4.19 -8.17
C GLN A 270 -2.59 -5.43 -7.31
N GLN A 271 -1.99 -6.52 -7.78
CA GLN A 271 -1.85 -7.77 -7.07
C GLN A 271 -0.40 -8.25 -7.14
N LEU A 272 0.11 -8.86 -6.07
CA LEU A 272 1.44 -9.45 -6.03
C LEU A 272 1.39 -10.95 -6.36
N LEU A 273 2.27 -11.37 -7.27
CA LEU A 273 2.50 -12.76 -7.62
C LEU A 273 3.95 -13.16 -7.31
N LYS A 274 4.17 -14.43 -7.04
CA LYS A 274 5.54 -14.99 -6.98
C LYS A 274 6.13 -15.02 -8.38
N THR A 275 7.40 -14.70 -8.51
CA THR A 275 8.13 -14.88 -9.76
C THR A 275 8.29 -16.37 -10.10
N ALA A 276 8.40 -16.73 -11.38
CA ALA A 276 8.52 -18.10 -11.82
C ALA A 276 9.74 -18.85 -11.24
N ASP A 277 10.82 -18.12 -10.92
CA ASP A 277 11.99 -18.65 -10.24
C ASP A 277 11.82 -18.82 -8.71
N GLY A 278 10.69 -18.43 -8.16
CA GLY A 278 10.35 -18.50 -6.74
C GLY A 278 11.15 -17.56 -5.82
N LYS A 279 12.05 -16.73 -6.37
CA LYS A 279 12.98 -15.92 -5.56
C LYS A 279 12.45 -14.54 -5.20
N GLY A 280 11.39 -14.08 -5.87
CA GLY A 280 10.86 -12.74 -5.70
C GLY A 280 9.34 -12.65 -5.88
N ARG A 281 8.87 -11.41 -5.94
CA ARG A 281 7.48 -11.07 -6.24
C ARG A 281 7.45 -9.98 -7.30
N VAL A 282 6.41 -9.99 -8.13
CA VAL A 282 6.13 -8.98 -9.14
C VAL A 282 4.69 -8.52 -9.00
N ALA A 283 4.43 -7.23 -9.25
CA ALA A 283 3.09 -6.68 -9.26
C ALA A 283 2.44 -6.88 -10.65
N ALA A 284 1.29 -7.52 -10.69
CA ALA A 284 0.38 -7.41 -11.82
C ALA A 284 -0.50 -6.18 -11.63
N LEU A 285 -0.59 -5.34 -12.65
CA LEU A 285 -1.19 -4.02 -12.58
C LEU A 285 -2.35 -3.90 -13.58
N GLU A 286 -3.50 -3.49 -13.09
CA GLU A 286 -4.57 -2.91 -13.89
C GLU A 286 -4.43 -1.39 -13.83
N ILE A 287 -4.44 -0.71 -14.96
CA ILE A 287 -4.19 0.74 -15.03
C ILE A 287 -5.27 1.44 -15.84
N LEU A 288 -5.97 2.36 -15.17
CA LEU A 288 -6.90 3.31 -15.75
C LEU A 288 -6.25 4.69 -15.78
N VAL A 289 -6.28 5.36 -16.93
CA VAL A 289 -5.86 6.76 -17.06
C VAL A 289 -7.09 7.65 -17.20
N GLY A 290 -7.18 8.67 -16.38
CA GLY A 290 -8.26 9.67 -16.42
C GLY A 290 -8.24 10.48 -17.72
N GLY A 291 -9.42 10.89 -18.16
CA GLY A 291 -9.61 11.70 -19.36
C GLY A 291 -11.09 11.91 -19.64
N SER A 292 -11.41 12.69 -20.69
CA SER A 292 -12.78 13.12 -20.98
C SER A 292 -13.79 11.98 -21.13
N ALA A 293 -13.38 10.88 -21.78
CA ALA A 293 -14.26 9.71 -21.96
C ALA A 293 -14.57 9.02 -20.62
N ILE A 294 -13.55 8.84 -19.76
CA ILE A 294 -13.71 8.26 -18.42
C ILE A 294 -14.57 9.18 -17.55
N ALA A 295 -14.30 10.48 -17.59
CA ALA A 295 -15.07 11.49 -16.86
C ALA A 295 -16.56 11.45 -17.25
N SER A 296 -16.90 11.30 -18.54
CA SER A 296 -18.28 11.16 -19.01
C SER A 296 -18.93 9.89 -18.46
N MET A 297 -18.24 8.76 -18.54
CA MET A 297 -18.74 7.47 -18.01
C MET A 297 -19.04 7.54 -16.52
N ILE A 298 -18.17 8.22 -15.74
CA ILE A 298 -18.37 8.39 -14.28
C ILE A 298 -19.60 9.27 -14.03
N ARG A 299 -19.73 10.42 -14.70
CA ARG A 299 -20.88 11.32 -14.53
C ARG A 299 -22.20 10.65 -14.88
N GLU A 300 -22.22 9.86 -15.97
CA GLU A 300 -23.39 9.18 -16.48
C GLU A 300 -23.72 7.85 -15.71
N GLY A 301 -22.88 7.46 -14.74
CA GLY A 301 -23.03 6.19 -14.01
C GLY A 301 -22.74 4.93 -14.85
N LYS A 302 -22.05 5.07 -15.99
CA LYS A 302 -21.72 3.98 -16.92
C LYS A 302 -20.37 3.30 -16.57
N VAL A 303 -20.12 3.07 -15.27
CA VAL A 303 -18.85 2.51 -14.77
C VAL A 303 -18.54 1.13 -15.38
N PHE A 304 -19.58 0.34 -15.67
CA PHE A 304 -19.46 -0.98 -16.30
C PHE A 304 -18.78 -0.95 -17.70
N GLN A 305 -18.76 0.20 -18.38
CA GLN A 305 -18.11 0.35 -19.70
C GLN A 305 -16.61 0.65 -19.60
N ILE A 306 -16.11 0.96 -18.40
CA ILE A 306 -14.71 1.37 -18.20
C ILE A 306 -13.74 0.25 -18.56
N ALA A 307 -14.05 -1.02 -18.25
CA ALA A 307 -13.19 -2.15 -18.59
C ALA A 307 -12.94 -2.25 -20.11
N SER A 308 -13.99 -2.11 -20.92
CA SER A 308 -13.87 -2.09 -22.39
C SER A 308 -13.08 -0.87 -22.88
N LYS A 309 -13.24 0.28 -22.22
CA LYS A 309 -12.46 1.47 -22.55
C LYS A 309 -10.98 1.32 -22.21
N MET A 310 -10.65 0.61 -21.14
CA MET A 310 -9.27 0.30 -20.78
C MET A 310 -8.62 -0.61 -21.82
N GLN A 311 -9.33 -1.65 -22.30
CA GLN A 311 -8.85 -2.53 -23.37
C GLN A 311 -8.53 -1.75 -24.65
N ALA A 312 -9.39 -0.80 -25.03
CA ALA A 312 -9.18 0.06 -26.19
C ALA A 312 -8.12 1.15 -25.97
N GLY A 313 -7.79 1.47 -24.72
CA GLY A 313 -6.91 2.58 -24.32
C GLY A 313 -5.43 2.21 -24.19
N GLN A 314 -4.96 1.09 -24.74
CA GLN A 314 -3.56 0.64 -24.61
C GLN A 314 -2.55 1.68 -25.08
N GLY A 315 -2.83 2.40 -26.14
CA GLY A 315 -1.97 3.48 -26.66
C GLY A 315 -1.78 4.65 -25.67
N GLN A 316 -2.67 4.79 -24.68
CA GLN A 316 -2.58 5.75 -23.58
C GLN A 316 -1.92 5.15 -22.33
N GLY A 317 -1.49 3.89 -22.38
CA GLY A 317 -0.92 3.15 -21.25
C GLY A 317 -1.97 2.47 -20.37
N MET A 318 -3.25 2.48 -20.72
CA MET A 318 -4.26 1.70 -20.01
C MET A 318 -4.06 0.21 -20.23
N GLN A 319 -4.35 -0.59 -19.24
CA GLN A 319 -4.35 -2.05 -19.34
C GLN A 319 -5.28 -2.68 -18.31
N THR A 320 -5.92 -3.79 -18.67
CA THR A 320 -6.64 -4.63 -17.69
C THR A 320 -5.64 -5.51 -16.95
N LEU A 321 -6.08 -6.08 -15.83
CA LEU A 321 -5.26 -7.02 -15.06
C LEU A 321 -4.86 -8.22 -15.91
N ASP A 322 -5.80 -8.82 -16.64
CA ASP A 322 -5.58 -10.02 -17.44
C ASP A 322 -4.61 -9.80 -18.61
N MET A 323 -4.66 -8.62 -19.24
CA MET A 323 -3.66 -8.22 -20.25
C MET A 323 -2.24 -8.14 -19.67
N HIS A 324 -2.09 -7.69 -18.44
CA HIS A 324 -0.77 -7.65 -17.80
C HIS A 324 -0.32 -9.04 -17.38
N LEU A 325 -1.22 -9.86 -16.84
CA LEU A 325 -0.95 -11.27 -16.51
C LEU A 325 -0.50 -12.07 -17.74
N GLU A 326 -1.19 -11.91 -18.88
CA GLU A 326 -0.79 -12.50 -20.16
C GLU A 326 0.66 -12.15 -20.52
N ARG A 327 1.03 -10.86 -20.41
CA ARG A 327 2.39 -10.40 -20.70
C ARG A 327 3.41 -11.00 -19.74
N LEU A 328 3.11 -11.03 -18.44
CA LEU A 328 4.00 -11.62 -17.43
C LEU A 328 4.24 -13.13 -17.67
N VAL A 329 3.21 -13.87 -18.14
CA VAL A 329 3.35 -15.28 -18.52
C VAL A 329 4.16 -15.43 -19.79
N LYS A 330 3.89 -14.61 -20.83
CA LYS A 330 4.63 -14.59 -22.09
C LYS A 330 6.12 -14.36 -21.87
N ASP A 331 6.46 -13.41 -20.99
CA ASP A 331 7.84 -13.04 -20.67
C ASP A 331 8.49 -14.00 -19.64
N ASN A 332 7.81 -15.10 -19.25
CA ASN A 332 8.25 -16.07 -18.24
C ASN A 332 8.56 -15.46 -16.86
N VAL A 333 7.95 -14.34 -16.52
CA VAL A 333 8.11 -13.66 -15.21
C VAL A 333 7.30 -14.37 -14.13
N VAL A 334 6.11 -14.86 -14.48
CA VAL A 334 5.23 -15.64 -13.57
C VAL A 334 4.81 -16.96 -14.25
N THR A 335 4.41 -17.94 -13.44
CA THR A 335 3.87 -19.18 -13.98
C THR A 335 2.42 -19.00 -14.45
N PRO A 336 1.93 -19.82 -15.40
CA PRO A 336 0.52 -19.84 -15.82
C PRO A 336 -0.46 -19.98 -14.65
N GLU A 337 -0.17 -20.87 -13.71
CA GLU A 337 -1.01 -21.15 -12.54
C GLU A 337 -1.13 -19.92 -11.64
N ALA A 338 0.00 -19.25 -11.35
CA ALA A 338 0.00 -18.04 -10.54
C ALA A 338 -0.80 -16.90 -11.21
N ALA A 339 -0.72 -16.80 -12.54
CA ALA A 339 -1.50 -15.82 -13.30
C ALA A 339 -2.99 -16.12 -13.25
N LEU A 340 -3.40 -17.38 -13.49
CA LEU A 340 -4.81 -17.79 -13.46
C LEU A 340 -5.44 -17.66 -12.06
N GLU A 341 -4.67 -17.86 -11.00
CA GLU A 341 -5.17 -17.65 -9.64
C GLU A 341 -5.68 -16.20 -9.44
N LYS A 342 -5.03 -15.24 -10.08
CA LYS A 342 -5.31 -13.79 -9.93
C LYS A 342 -6.17 -13.20 -11.05
N ALA A 343 -6.41 -13.95 -12.12
CA ALA A 343 -7.17 -13.47 -13.28
C ALA A 343 -8.61 -13.10 -12.93
N GLN A 344 -9.12 -12.07 -13.60
CA GLN A 344 -10.53 -11.66 -13.54
C GLN A 344 -11.39 -12.56 -14.43
N ASP A 345 -10.93 -12.86 -15.65
CA ASP A 345 -11.54 -13.81 -16.60
C ASP A 345 -10.60 -15.00 -16.81
N LYS A 346 -10.73 -15.97 -15.90
CA LYS A 346 -9.88 -17.16 -15.88
C LYS A 346 -9.99 -18.01 -17.12
N GLU A 347 -11.22 -18.15 -17.67
CA GLU A 347 -11.46 -18.96 -18.86
C GLU A 347 -10.79 -18.37 -20.10
N ASN A 348 -10.95 -17.06 -20.29
CA ASN A 348 -10.34 -16.38 -21.41
C ASN A 348 -8.82 -16.37 -21.29
N LEU A 349 -8.29 -16.05 -20.10
CA LEU A 349 -6.84 -16.07 -19.87
C LEU A 349 -6.24 -17.46 -20.07
N ALA A 350 -6.91 -18.54 -19.63
CA ALA A 350 -6.46 -19.91 -19.87
C ALA A 350 -6.35 -20.23 -21.37
N LYS A 351 -7.35 -19.84 -22.17
CA LYS A 351 -7.33 -20.02 -23.64
C LYS A 351 -6.16 -19.25 -24.28
N VAL A 352 -5.89 -18.04 -23.80
CA VAL A 352 -4.76 -17.24 -24.29
C VAL A 352 -3.43 -17.88 -23.91
N ILE A 353 -3.27 -18.31 -22.66
CA ILE A 353 -2.04 -18.97 -22.18
C ILE A 353 -1.77 -20.27 -22.94
N SER A 354 -2.78 -21.11 -23.20
CA SER A 354 -2.62 -22.35 -23.95
C SER A 354 -2.12 -22.11 -25.39
N ARG A 355 -2.47 -20.96 -25.99
CA ARG A 355 -1.93 -20.56 -27.30
C ARG A 355 -0.48 -20.07 -27.22
N LEU A 356 -0.14 -19.35 -26.12
CA LEU A 356 1.21 -18.84 -25.91
C LEU A 356 2.20 -19.92 -25.49
N LYS A 357 1.72 -20.95 -24.81
CA LYS A 357 2.49 -22.08 -24.28
C LYS A 357 1.79 -23.40 -24.63
N PRO A 358 1.98 -23.92 -25.85
CA PRO A 358 1.28 -25.12 -26.30
C PRO A 358 1.52 -26.38 -25.44
N ASP A 359 2.68 -26.45 -24.79
CA ASP A 359 3.04 -27.56 -23.89
C ASP A 359 2.41 -27.45 -22.49
N TRP A 360 1.67 -26.37 -22.23
CA TRP A 360 1.02 -26.15 -20.93
C TRP A 360 -0.44 -26.62 -21.00
N GLU A 361 -0.81 -27.53 -20.11
CA GLU A 361 -2.19 -27.98 -19.94
C GLU A 361 -2.87 -27.26 -18.77
N VAL A 362 -4.12 -26.82 -18.97
CA VAL A 362 -4.93 -26.22 -17.90
C VAL A 362 -5.12 -27.28 -16.80
N PRO A 363 -4.69 -27.02 -15.55
CA PRO A 363 -4.89 -27.95 -14.45
C PRO A 363 -6.38 -28.29 -14.27
N GLU A 364 -6.69 -29.56 -13.93
CA GLU A 364 -8.09 -30.02 -13.76
C GLU A 364 -8.88 -29.19 -12.74
N ALA A 365 -8.21 -28.75 -11.66
CA ALA A 365 -8.81 -27.88 -10.66
C ALA A 365 -9.24 -26.50 -11.21
N LEU A 366 -8.75 -26.08 -12.36
CA LEU A 366 -9.10 -24.84 -13.05
C LEU A 366 -10.03 -25.05 -14.24
N LYS A 367 -10.27 -26.30 -14.64
CA LYS A 367 -11.24 -26.66 -15.71
C LYS A 367 -12.69 -26.64 -15.23
N SER A 368 -12.91 -26.67 -13.92
CA SER A 368 -14.23 -26.75 -13.26
C SER A 368 -14.70 -25.42 -12.64
N ILE A 369 -14.07 -24.34 -13.00
CA ILE A 369 -14.46 -22.96 -12.68
C ILE A 369 -14.88 -22.29 -13.98
#